data_7b373cfb1ba735c317136ae2ea062ce8
#
_entry.id   7b373cfb1ba735c317136ae2ea062ce8
#
_cell.length_a   1.000
_cell.length_b   1.000
_cell.length_c   1.000
_cell.angle_alpha   90.00
_cell.angle_beta   90.00
_cell.angle_gamma   90.00
#
_symmetry.space_group_name_H-M   'P 1'
#
loop_
_entity.id
_entity.type
_entity.pdbx_description
1 polymer ?
#
loop_
_entity_poly.entity_id
_entity_poly.type
_entity_poly.pdbx_seq_one_letter_code
_entity_poly.pdbx_strand_id
1 'polypeptide(L)'
;VNIMFKPKAIYFEKEIENYELGKQLLEKYKETPKIEIENHNNIEEMRKKQNKEFMDMKRNLIIGVRKTHKFVENHKTSDYLVPYTSSGCTAACMYCYLVCNYNKCAYLRLFVNREQMLDKIIKVANKSEKALTFEIGSNSDLILENTITGNLPWTIENFKNSPKGHLTFPTKFDMVDDILDVDHQGKVTVRMSVNP
;
A
#
# COMPACT_ATOMS: atom_id res chain seq x y z
N VAL A 1 17.92 -10.35 7.31
CA VAL A 1 18.27 -10.32 5.87
C VAL A 1 17.24 -9.45 5.17
N ASN A 2 17.61 -8.22 4.83
CA ASN A 2 16.75 -7.31 4.06
C ASN A 2 16.59 -7.88 2.64
N ILE A 3 15.53 -8.64 2.40
CA ILE A 3 15.20 -9.11 1.05
C ILE A 3 14.60 -7.93 0.29
N MET A 4 15.46 -7.17 -0.37
CA MET A 4 15.01 -6.08 -1.22
C MET A 4 14.26 -6.66 -2.42
N PHE A 5 13.00 -6.28 -2.57
CA PHE A 5 12.21 -6.65 -3.74
C PHE A 5 12.88 -6.14 -5.03
N LYS A 6 13.12 -7.06 -5.99
CA LYS A 6 13.72 -6.76 -7.29
C LYS A 6 12.69 -7.01 -8.38
N PRO A 7 11.98 -5.97 -8.84
CA PRO A 7 11.00 -6.14 -9.90
C PRO A 7 11.66 -6.49 -11.24
N LYS A 8 10.97 -7.31 -12.03
CA LYS A 8 11.36 -7.65 -13.42
C LYS A 8 11.19 -6.44 -14.34
N ALA A 9 10.12 -5.68 -14.14
CA ALA A 9 9.85 -4.43 -14.83
C ALA A 9 9.01 -3.51 -13.93
N ILE A 10 9.13 -2.21 -14.18
CA ILE A 10 8.34 -1.16 -13.54
C ILE A 10 7.47 -0.50 -14.59
N TYR A 11 6.17 -0.49 -14.32
CA TYR A 11 5.19 0.27 -15.09
C TYR A 11 4.84 1.52 -14.31
N PHE A 12 5.00 2.70 -14.87
CA PHE A 12 4.80 3.93 -14.12
C PHE A 12 4.04 4.99 -14.90
N GLU A 13 3.20 5.74 -14.19
CA GLU A 13 2.56 6.95 -14.73
C GLU A 13 3.55 8.11 -14.66
N LYS A 14 3.67 8.90 -15.73
CA LYS A 14 4.58 10.06 -15.76
C LYS A 14 4.35 11.04 -14.61
N GLU A 15 3.09 11.18 -14.18
CA GLU A 15 2.71 12.06 -13.08
C GLU A 15 3.46 11.78 -11.76
N ILE A 16 3.99 10.56 -11.55
CA ILE A 16 4.71 10.21 -10.33
C ILE A 16 6.00 11.01 -10.12
N GLU A 17 6.57 11.56 -11.19
CA GLU A 17 7.77 12.41 -11.13
C GLU A 17 7.54 13.73 -10.39
N ASN A 18 6.27 14.13 -10.19
CA ASN A 18 5.89 15.31 -9.40
C ASN A 18 5.90 15.03 -7.88
N TYR A 19 6.09 13.79 -7.46
CA TYR A 19 6.07 13.35 -6.07
C TYR A 19 7.46 12.88 -5.63
N GLU A 20 7.85 13.27 -4.41
CA GLU A 20 9.17 12.91 -3.87
C GLU A 20 9.35 11.38 -3.80
N LEU A 21 8.34 10.66 -3.32
CA LEU A 21 8.39 9.19 -3.28
C LEU A 21 8.52 8.59 -4.68
N GLY A 22 7.89 9.18 -5.69
CA GLY A 22 8.01 8.74 -7.08
C GLY A 22 9.43 8.84 -7.59
N LYS A 23 10.09 9.98 -7.37
CA LYS A 23 11.50 10.19 -7.72
C LYS A 23 12.42 9.20 -7.01
N GLN A 24 12.22 9.01 -5.71
CA GLN A 24 13.00 8.06 -4.91
C GLN A 24 12.85 6.63 -5.42
N LEU A 25 11.66 6.19 -5.80
CA LEU A 25 11.42 4.85 -6.35
C LEU A 25 12.06 4.68 -7.73
N LEU A 26 11.99 5.68 -8.61
CA LEU A 26 12.64 5.63 -9.92
C LEU A 26 14.17 5.56 -9.81
N GLU A 27 14.76 6.28 -8.85
CA GLU A 27 16.21 6.21 -8.60
C GLU A 27 16.59 4.89 -7.92
N LYS A 28 15.84 4.43 -6.91
CA LYS A 28 16.06 3.14 -6.23
C LYS A 28 16.15 1.98 -7.22
N TYR A 29 15.34 2.03 -8.26
CA TYR A 29 15.23 0.98 -9.29
C TYR A 29 15.78 1.45 -10.65
N LYS A 30 16.79 2.30 -10.68
CA LYS A 30 17.34 2.86 -11.93
C LYS A 30 17.77 1.81 -12.96
N GLU A 31 18.27 0.68 -12.51
CA GLU A 31 18.72 -0.43 -13.38
C GLU A 31 17.57 -1.36 -13.85
N THR A 32 16.37 -1.20 -13.30
CA THR A 32 15.21 -2.01 -13.69
C THR A 32 14.56 -1.44 -14.95
N PRO A 33 14.17 -2.28 -15.93
CA PRO A 33 13.42 -1.83 -17.09
C PRO A 33 12.16 -1.05 -16.70
N LYS A 34 11.97 0.12 -17.29
CA LYS A 34 10.87 1.03 -17.01
C LYS A 34 9.98 1.20 -18.23
N ILE A 35 8.68 1.12 -18.03
CA ILE A 35 7.66 1.24 -19.08
C ILE A 35 6.67 2.32 -18.62
N GLU A 36 6.63 3.42 -19.36
CA GLU A 36 5.66 4.48 -19.10
C GLU A 36 4.26 4.02 -19.52
N ILE A 37 3.28 4.28 -18.67
CA ILE A 37 1.87 3.92 -18.89
C ILE A 37 0.98 5.15 -18.67
N GLU A 38 -0.15 5.19 -19.36
CA GLU A 38 -1.14 6.26 -19.19
C GLU A 38 -1.95 6.10 -17.89
N ASN A 39 -2.25 4.86 -17.49
CA ASN A 39 -3.13 4.58 -16.36
C ASN A 39 -2.80 3.25 -15.68
N HIS A 40 -2.50 3.30 -14.40
CA HIS A 40 -2.22 2.13 -13.57
C HIS A 40 -3.38 1.13 -13.46
N ASN A 41 -4.59 1.51 -13.84
CA ASN A 41 -5.76 0.62 -13.88
C ASN A 41 -5.95 -0.10 -15.20
N ASN A 42 -5.25 0.30 -16.27
CA ASN A 42 -5.42 -0.21 -17.61
C ASN A 42 -4.08 -0.55 -18.27
N ILE A 43 -3.41 -1.56 -17.75
CA ILE A 43 -2.16 -2.08 -18.33
C ILE A 43 -2.53 -3.26 -19.23
N GLU A 44 -2.53 -3.05 -20.53
CA GLU A 44 -3.02 -4.03 -21.51
C GLU A 44 -2.28 -5.37 -21.43
N GLU A 45 -0.96 -5.33 -21.29
CA GLU A 45 -0.12 -6.52 -21.15
C GLU A 45 -0.53 -7.36 -19.93
N MET A 46 -0.80 -6.73 -18.78
CA MET A 46 -1.22 -7.41 -17.57
C MET A 46 -2.66 -7.95 -17.67
N ARG A 47 -3.52 -7.27 -18.42
CA ARG A 47 -4.91 -7.71 -18.61
C ARG A 47 -5.03 -8.97 -19.48
N LYS A 48 -4.07 -9.20 -20.37
CA LYS A 48 -4.02 -10.40 -21.21
C LYS A 48 -3.55 -11.65 -20.48
N LYS A 49 -2.86 -11.47 -19.32
CA LYS A 49 -2.37 -12.58 -18.51
C LYS A 49 -3.51 -13.35 -17.82
N GLN A 50 -3.37 -14.67 -17.81
CA GLN A 50 -4.30 -15.55 -17.13
C GLN A 50 -3.97 -15.66 -15.62
N ASN A 51 -4.96 -16.06 -14.81
CA ASN A 51 -4.76 -16.23 -13.38
C ASN A 51 -3.60 -17.18 -13.01
N LYS A 52 -3.34 -18.21 -13.82
CA LYS A 52 -2.20 -19.13 -13.63
C LYS A 52 -0.83 -18.44 -13.72
N GLU A 53 -0.78 -17.24 -14.31
CA GLU A 53 0.46 -16.46 -14.47
C GLU A 53 0.69 -15.47 -13.31
N PHE A 54 -0.07 -15.59 -12.21
CA PHE A 54 0.00 -14.65 -11.09
C PHE A 54 1.41 -14.51 -10.49
N MET A 55 2.21 -15.58 -10.52
CA MET A 55 3.59 -15.55 -10.02
C MET A 55 4.49 -14.66 -10.90
N ASP A 56 4.29 -14.67 -12.22
CA ASP A 56 5.01 -13.77 -13.12
C ASP A 56 4.54 -12.31 -12.93
N MET A 57 3.23 -12.11 -12.79
CA MET A 57 2.66 -10.79 -12.50
C MET A 57 3.19 -10.19 -11.20
N LYS A 58 3.38 -10.99 -10.14
CA LYS A 58 3.94 -10.53 -8.85
C LYS A 58 5.39 -10.03 -8.94
N ARG A 59 6.08 -10.34 -10.00
CA ARG A 59 7.44 -9.85 -10.26
C ARG A 59 7.48 -8.45 -10.88
N ASN A 60 6.34 -7.87 -11.20
CA ASN A 60 6.24 -6.51 -11.74
C ASN A 60 5.80 -5.53 -10.66
N LEU A 61 6.24 -4.29 -10.79
CA LEU A 61 5.87 -3.18 -9.92
C LEU A 61 5.15 -2.13 -10.76
N ILE A 62 3.99 -1.71 -10.29
CA ILE A 62 3.23 -0.63 -10.90
C ILE A 62 3.28 0.58 -9.98
N ILE A 63 3.62 1.75 -10.49
CA ILE A 63 3.70 2.99 -9.72
C ILE A 63 2.79 4.03 -10.35
N GLY A 64 1.87 4.56 -9.57
CA GLY A 64 0.90 5.54 -10.04
C GLY A 64 0.49 6.55 -8.99
N VAL A 65 -0.48 7.39 -9.35
CA VAL A 65 -1.11 8.37 -8.48
C VAL A 65 -2.55 7.98 -8.20
N ARG A 66 -2.91 7.84 -6.93
CA ARG A 66 -4.29 7.49 -6.55
C ARG A 66 -5.19 8.70 -6.64
N LYS A 67 -6.15 8.64 -7.55
CA LYS A 67 -7.12 9.73 -7.78
C LYS A 67 -8.43 9.54 -6.99
N THR A 68 -8.76 8.30 -6.63
CA THR A 68 -10.01 7.97 -5.91
C THR A 68 -9.72 7.60 -4.47
N HIS A 69 -10.36 8.31 -3.54
CA HIS A 69 -10.18 8.15 -2.09
C HIS A 69 -11.55 7.88 -1.42
N LYS A 70 -12.31 6.94 -1.94
CA LYS A 70 -13.60 6.57 -1.33
C LYS A 70 -13.36 5.65 -0.15
N PHE A 71 -13.78 6.06 1.04
CA PHE A 71 -13.79 5.22 2.23
C PHE A 71 -15.00 4.31 2.19
N VAL A 72 -14.81 3.06 2.58
CA VAL A 72 -15.87 2.07 2.66
C VAL A 72 -16.16 1.80 4.13
N GLU A 73 -17.42 1.95 4.53
CA GLU A 73 -17.84 1.63 5.90
C GLU A 73 -17.53 0.18 6.24
N ASN A 74 -17.08 -0.04 7.46
CA ASN A 74 -16.75 -1.34 7.99
C ASN A 74 -17.21 -1.39 9.47
N HIS A 75 -17.70 -2.54 9.91
CA HIS A 75 -18.22 -2.72 11.26
C HIS A 75 -17.56 -3.90 12.00
N LYS A 76 -16.40 -4.36 11.50
CA LYS A 76 -15.67 -5.48 12.10
C LYS A 76 -14.50 -4.99 12.96
N THR A 77 -13.43 -4.57 12.31
CA THR A 77 -12.16 -4.22 12.96
C THR A 77 -11.83 -2.73 12.86
N SER A 78 -12.64 -1.98 12.14
CA SER A 78 -12.49 -0.55 11.92
C SER A 78 -13.83 0.07 11.57
N ASP A 79 -13.95 1.39 11.62
CA ASP A 79 -15.12 2.12 11.11
C ASP A 79 -15.09 2.24 9.58
N TYR A 80 -13.87 2.34 9.01
CA TYR A 80 -13.68 2.47 7.56
C TYR A 80 -12.52 1.63 7.04
N LEU A 81 -12.73 1.02 5.85
CA LEU A 81 -11.66 0.53 5.00
C LEU A 81 -11.22 1.66 4.08
N VAL A 82 -9.95 1.98 4.10
CA VAL A 82 -9.40 3.14 3.40
C VAL A 82 -8.40 2.71 2.33
N PRO A 83 -8.63 3.04 1.06
CA PRO A 83 -7.61 2.91 0.04
C PRO A 83 -6.39 3.76 0.41
N TYR A 84 -5.22 3.14 0.48
CA TYR A 84 -4.00 3.81 0.92
C TYR A 84 -2.88 3.63 -0.12
N THR A 85 -1.64 3.61 0.33
CA THR A 85 -0.43 3.70 -0.48
C THR A 85 -0.18 2.51 -1.40
N SER A 86 -0.90 1.39 -1.22
CA SER A 86 -0.75 0.24 -2.11
C SER A 86 -2.03 -0.54 -2.35
N SER A 87 -1.97 -1.37 -3.36
CA SER A 87 -2.97 -2.40 -3.69
C SER A 87 -2.26 -3.57 -4.36
N GLY A 88 -2.64 -4.79 -3.99
CA GLY A 88 -1.87 -5.97 -4.31
C GLY A 88 -0.68 -6.15 -3.35
N CYS A 89 0.08 -7.21 -3.54
CA CYS A 89 1.14 -7.59 -2.63
C CYS A 89 2.21 -8.41 -3.35
N THR A 90 3.46 -8.32 -2.92
CA THR A 90 4.57 -9.09 -3.46
C THR A 90 4.64 -10.52 -2.93
N ALA A 91 3.89 -10.86 -1.87
CA ALA A 91 3.83 -12.20 -1.33
C ALA A 91 3.18 -13.20 -2.29
N ALA A 92 3.69 -14.41 -2.32
CA ALA A 92 3.25 -15.49 -3.18
C ALA A 92 2.39 -16.52 -2.40
N CYS A 93 1.47 -16.06 -1.56
CA CYS A 93 0.59 -16.94 -0.78
C CYS A 93 -0.29 -17.77 -1.72
N MET A 94 -0.24 -19.09 -1.60
CA MET A 94 -1.01 -20.00 -2.44
C MET A 94 -2.53 -19.90 -2.22
N TYR A 95 -2.95 -19.41 -1.07
CA TYR A 95 -4.37 -19.21 -0.68
C TYR A 95 -4.76 -17.72 -0.67
N CYS A 96 -4.13 -16.92 -1.49
CA CYS A 96 -4.38 -15.47 -1.53
C CYS A 96 -5.75 -15.17 -2.15
N TYR A 97 -6.75 -14.88 -1.32
CA TYR A 97 -8.10 -14.55 -1.80
C TYR A 97 -8.13 -13.29 -2.69
N LEU A 98 -7.18 -12.36 -2.48
CA LEU A 98 -7.07 -11.16 -3.32
C LEU A 98 -6.79 -11.51 -4.78
N VAL A 99 -5.90 -12.46 -5.02
CA VAL A 99 -5.58 -12.93 -6.39
C VAL A 99 -6.77 -13.66 -7.01
N CYS A 100 -7.51 -14.45 -6.22
CA CYS A 100 -8.66 -15.20 -6.71
C CYS A 100 -9.84 -14.29 -7.07
N ASN A 101 -10.05 -13.22 -6.30
CA ASN A 101 -11.18 -12.30 -6.49
C ASN A 101 -10.85 -11.10 -7.38
N TYR A 102 -9.60 -10.70 -7.41
CA TYR A 102 -9.13 -9.50 -8.11
C TYR A 102 -7.79 -9.79 -8.78
N ASN A 103 -7.80 -10.21 -10.04
CA ASN A 103 -6.56 -10.46 -10.77
C ASN A 103 -5.60 -9.25 -10.77
N LYS A 104 -6.13 -8.02 -10.64
CA LYS A 104 -5.34 -6.79 -10.45
C LYS A 104 -4.55 -6.75 -9.13
N CYS A 105 -4.80 -7.65 -8.18
CA CYS A 105 -4.01 -7.83 -6.97
C CYS A 105 -2.90 -8.87 -7.13
N ALA A 106 -2.77 -9.48 -8.31
CA ALA A 106 -1.66 -10.37 -8.62
C ALA A 106 -0.32 -9.63 -8.75
N TYR A 107 -0.30 -8.30 -8.78
CA TYR A 107 0.88 -7.45 -8.80
C TYR A 107 0.73 -6.29 -7.81
N LEU A 108 1.86 -5.79 -7.32
CA LEU A 108 1.86 -4.64 -6.43
C LEU A 108 1.70 -3.35 -7.23
N ARG A 109 0.71 -2.55 -6.85
CA ARG A 109 0.56 -1.16 -7.27
C ARG A 109 0.88 -0.25 -6.09
N LEU A 110 1.85 0.63 -6.27
CA LEU A 110 2.22 1.68 -5.31
C LEU A 110 1.64 3.02 -5.74
N PHE A 111 1.18 3.79 -4.79
CA PHE A 111 0.64 5.14 -5.01
C PHE A 111 1.49 6.15 -4.26
N VAL A 112 2.08 7.08 -5.00
CA VAL A 112 3.12 7.98 -4.49
C VAL A 112 2.59 9.22 -3.78
N ASN A 113 1.32 9.53 -3.91
CA ASN A 113 0.67 10.70 -3.31
C ASN A 113 0.20 10.46 -1.88
N ARG A 114 1.07 9.89 -1.03
CA ARG A 114 0.77 9.50 0.36
C ARG A 114 0.31 10.67 1.22
N GLU A 115 0.84 11.86 1.00
CA GLU A 115 0.47 13.08 1.71
C GLU A 115 -1.01 13.41 1.52
N GLN A 116 -1.50 13.35 0.30
CA GLN A 116 -2.92 13.61 -0.03
C GLN A 116 -3.85 12.58 0.60
N MET A 117 -3.42 11.31 0.63
CA MET A 117 -4.21 10.22 1.22
C MET A 117 -4.28 10.35 2.74
N LEU A 118 -3.15 10.62 3.40
CA LEU A 118 -3.11 10.78 4.86
C LEU A 118 -3.89 12.02 5.30
N ASP A 119 -3.73 13.16 4.63
CA ASP A 119 -4.48 14.38 4.89
C ASP A 119 -5.99 14.15 4.83
N LYS A 120 -6.45 13.32 3.90
CA LYS A 120 -7.86 13.00 3.77
C LYS A 120 -8.37 12.18 4.96
N ILE A 121 -7.59 11.22 5.46
CA ILE A 121 -7.91 10.46 6.66
C ILE A 121 -8.01 11.42 7.85
N ILE A 122 -7.02 12.27 8.05
CA ILE A 122 -6.97 13.23 9.15
C ILE A 122 -8.17 14.18 9.10
N LYS A 123 -8.53 14.68 7.92
CA LYS A 123 -9.70 15.56 7.74
C LYS A 123 -11.02 14.87 8.11
N VAL A 124 -11.17 13.60 7.76
CA VAL A 124 -12.37 12.82 8.13
C VAL A 124 -12.38 12.55 9.62
N ALA A 125 -11.24 12.15 10.20
CA ALA A 125 -11.12 11.91 11.65
C ALA A 125 -11.48 13.15 12.47
N ASN A 126 -10.99 14.33 12.05
CA ASN A 126 -11.20 15.59 12.78
C ASN A 126 -12.63 16.13 12.69
N LYS A 127 -13.38 15.77 11.65
CA LYS A 127 -14.78 16.13 11.50
C LYS A 127 -15.72 15.26 12.33
N SER A 128 -15.28 14.11 12.78
CA SER A 128 -16.11 13.19 13.56
C SER A 128 -16.23 13.65 15.02
N GLU A 129 -17.38 13.46 15.62
CA GLU A 129 -17.59 13.69 17.05
C GLU A 129 -16.89 12.62 17.91
N LYS A 130 -16.82 11.38 17.40
CA LYS A 130 -16.13 10.25 18.04
C LYS A 130 -14.78 9.95 17.38
N ALA A 131 -13.89 9.28 18.11
CA ALA A 131 -12.67 8.75 17.53
C ALA A 131 -13.02 7.61 16.56
N LEU A 132 -12.55 7.73 15.31
CA LEU A 132 -12.75 6.74 14.25
C LEU A 132 -11.50 5.89 14.06
N THR A 133 -11.69 4.62 13.76
CA THR A 133 -10.63 3.71 13.37
C THR A 133 -10.65 3.48 11.86
N PHE A 134 -9.52 3.73 11.22
CA PHE A 134 -9.34 3.56 9.78
C PHE A 134 -8.43 2.35 9.51
N GLU A 135 -8.92 1.38 8.77
CA GLU A 135 -8.11 0.28 8.29
C GLU A 135 -7.45 0.66 6.96
N ILE A 136 -6.14 0.81 6.99
CA ILE A 136 -5.30 1.01 5.82
C ILE A 136 -4.68 -0.34 5.41
N GLY A 137 -4.51 -0.58 4.11
CA GLY A 137 -3.87 -1.82 3.64
C GLY A 137 -4.76 -3.05 3.54
N SER A 138 -6.10 -2.91 3.55
CA SER A 138 -7.02 -4.04 3.40
C SER A 138 -6.82 -4.87 2.11
N ASN A 139 -6.32 -4.25 1.05
CA ASN A 139 -6.04 -4.88 -0.25
C ASN A 139 -4.54 -5.04 -0.53
N SER A 140 -3.71 -5.06 0.52
CA SER A 140 -2.25 -5.11 0.43
C SER A 140 -1.67 -5.72 1.70
N ASP A 141 -0.34 -5.78 1.78
CA ASP A 141 0.39 -5.97 3.03
C ASP A 141 1.36 -4.80 3.20
N LEU A 142 1.08 -3.92 4.15
CA LEU A 142 1.85 -2.68 4.33
C LEU A 142 3.24 -2.93 4.92
N ILE A 143 3.48 -4.03 5.61
CA ILE A 143 4.83 -4.39 6.07
C ILE A 143 5.70 -4.75 4.87
N LEU A 144 5.19 -5.53 3.91
CA LEU A 144 5.92 -5.79 2.67
C LEU A 144 6.11 -4.53 1.83
N GLU A 145 5.09 -3.70 1.70
CA GLU A 145 5.21 -2.41 1.02
C GLU A 145 6.31 -1.56 1.65
N ASN A 146 6.36 -1.51 2.99
CA ASN A 146 7.34 -0.71 3.74
C ASN A 146 8.79 -1.07 3.39
N THR A 147 9.09 -2.33 3.10
CA THR A 147 10.44 -2.74 2.66
C THR A 147 10.86 -2.09 1.34
N ILE A 148 9.90 -1.62 0.56
CA ILE A 148 10.12 -0.95 -0.72
C ILE A 148 10.14 0.57 -0.54
N THR A 149 9.19 1.12 0.19
CA THR A 149 8.84 2.55 0.22
C THR A 149 9.25 3.29 1.48
N GLY A 150 9.40 2.61 2.62
CA GLY A 150 9.56 3.25 3.93
C GLY A 150 8.32 4.07 4.35
N ASN A 151 7.13 3.73 3.85
CA ASN A 151 5.91 4.51 4.09
C ASN A 151 5.35 4.38 5.50
N LEU A 152 5.57 3.28 6.21
CA LEU A 152 4.96 3.07 7.53
C LEU A 152 5.53 4.02 8.59
N PRO A 153 6.86 4.14 8.78
CA PRO A 153 7.42 5.13 9.71
C PRO A 153 6.92 6.54 9.38
N TRP A 154 6.95 6.92 8.10
CA TRP A 154 6.44 8.20 7.65
C TRP A 154 4.96 8.41 8.00
N THR A 155 4.13 7.40 7.77
CA THR A 155 2.68 7.45 8.07
C THR A 155 2.44 7.63 9.56
N ILE A 156 3.11 6.85 10.40
CA ILE A 156 2.97 6.90 11.86
C ILE A 156 3.39 8.27 12.38
N GLU A 157 4.57 8.76 11.96
CA GLU A 157 5.10 10.06 12.35
C GLU A 157 4.17 11.22 11.98
N ASN A 158 3.54 11.18 10.80
CA ASN A 158 2.66 12.24 10.35
C ASN A 158 1.23 12.12 10.91
N PHE A 159 0.79 10.92 11.29
CA PHE A 159 -0.54 10.70 11.86
C PHE A 159 -0.59 10.91 13.37
N LYS A 160 0.53 10.72 14.10
CA LYS A 160 0.56 10.81 15.57
C LYS A 160 0.02 12.14 16.12
N ASN A 161 0.23 13.22 15.38
CA ASN A 161 -0.23 14.56 15.76
C ASN A 161 -1.70 14.85 15.41
N SER A 162 -2.39 13.92 14.74
CA SER A 162 -3.83 14.06 14.54
C SER A 162 -4.55 14.07 15.88
N PRO A 163 -5.42 15.05 16.18
CA PRO A 163 -6.10 15.12 17.48
C PRO A 163 -7.05 13.95 17.69
N LYS A 164 -7.58 13.36 16.63
CA LYS A 164 -8.53 12.25 16.66
C LYS A 164 -8.13 11.12 15.72
N GLY A 165 -8.72 9.96 15.92
CA GLY A 165 -8.62 8.82 15.04
C GLY A 165 -7.51 7.83 15.39
N HIS A 166 -7.69 6.62 14.88
CA HIS A 166 -6.75 5.51 15.00
C HIS A 166 -6.53 4.87 13.63
N LEU A 167 -5.32 4.42 13.36
CA LEU A 167 -4.99 3.61 12.20
C LEU A 167 -4.86 2.14 12.60
N THR A 168 -5.30 1.24 11.76
CA THR A 168 -5.03 -0.19 11.90
C THR A 168 -4.73 -0.81 10.54
N PHE A 169 -3.88 -1.82 10.51
CA PHE A 169 -3.61 -2.59 9.32
C PHE A 169 -3.26 -4.06 9.65
N PRO A 170 -3.72 -5.01 8.81
CA PRO A 170 -3.34 -6.41 8.94
C PRO A 170 -2.01 -6.68 8.24
N THR A 171 -1.24 -7.62 8.79
CA THR A 171 -0.06 -8.18 8.13
C THR A 171 0.11 -9.66 8.45
N LYS A 172 0.85 -10.37 7.60
CA LYS A 172 1.31 -11.75 7.82
C LYS A 172 2.82 -11.82 8.06
N PHE A 173 3.50 -10.67 8.11
CA PHE A 173 4.95 -10.56 8.14
C PHE A 173 5.41 -9.87 9.41
N ASP A 174 6.60 -10.23 9.85
CA ASP A 174 7.25 -9.83 11.10
C ASP A 174 8.38 -8.80 10.92
N MET A 175 8.56 -8.29 9.70
CA MET A 175 9.59 -7.29 9.38
C MET A 175 9.17 -5.90 9.89
N VAL A 176 9.09 -5.75 11.21
CA VAL A 176 8.55 -4.55 11.88
C VAL A 176 9.62 -3.67 12.53
N ASP A 177 10.89 -4.01 12.39
CA ASP A 177 12.00 -3.30 13.05
C ASP A 177 11.97 -1.79 12.77
N ASP A 178 11.62 -1.38 11.57
CA ASP A 178 11.54 0.02 11.17
C ASP A 178 10.46 0.83 11.92
N ILE A 179 9.51 0.16 12.58
CA ILE A 179 8.37 0.82 13.24
C ILE A 179 8.30 0.58 14.74
N LEU A 180 9.15 -0.30 15.29
CA LEU A 180 9.11 -0.65 16.72
C LEU A 180 9.36 0.55 17.65
N ASP A 181 10.31 1.40 17.27
CA ASP A 181 10.72 2.55 18.06
C ASP A 181 10.03 3.86 17.66
N VAL A 182 9.11 3.79 16.67
CA VAL A 182 8.38 4.99 16.24
C VAL A 182 7.28 5.32 17.24
N ASP A 183 7.34 6.53 17.81
CA ASP A 183 6.30 7.01 18.72
C ASP A 183 4.97 7.20 17.99
N HIS A 184 4.04 6.29 18.23
CA HIS A 184 2.69 6.31 17.63
C HIS A 184 1.61 6.87 18.56
N GLN A 185 1.95 7.24 19.80
CA GLN A 185 1.05 7.79 20.83
C GLN A 185 -0.24 6.97 21.04
N GLY A 186 -0.15 5.64 20.91
CA GLY A 186 -1.31 4.74 21.01
C GLY A 186 -2.30 4.78 19.85
N LYS A 187 -1.96 5.46 18.74
CA LYS A 187 -2.89 5.69 17.62
C LYS A 187 -2.78 4.69 16.48
N VAL A 188 -1.84 3.76 16.54
CA VAL A 188 -1.64 2.77 15.48
C VAL A 188 -1.65 1.37 16.07
N THR A 189 -2.42 0.48 15.46
CA THR A 189 -2.51 -0.93 15.84
C THR A 189 -2.15 -1.82 14.66
N VAL A 190 -1.12 -2.63 14.83
CA VAL A 190 -0.76 -3.69 13.88
C VAL A 190 -1.52 -4.96 14.26
N ARG A 191 -2.18 -5.58 13.31
CA ARG A 191 -2.90 -6.85 13.50
C ARG A 191 -2.18 -7.97 12.78
N MET A 192 -1.67 -8.92 13.54
CA MET A 192 -1.02 -10.11 12.97
C MET A 192 -2.09 -11.10 12.50
N SER A 193 -2.05 -11.45 11.20
CA SER A 193 -2.88 -12.50 10.63
C SER A 193 -2.15 -13.83 10.74
N VAL A 194 -2.52 -14.63 11.72
CA VAL A 194 -1.98 -15.98 11.93
C VAL A 194 -2.85 -16.97 11.17
N ASN A 195 -2.23 -17.79 10.34
CA ASN A 195 -2.92 -18.92 9.72
C ASN A 195 -2.76 -20.15 10.63
N PRO A 196 -3.81 -20.97 10.79
CA PRO A 196 -3.72 -22.24 11.49
C PRO A 196 -2.81 -23.23 10.77
#